data_78bfbd66d55906ee3a74aff0f7fd361d
#
_entry.id   78bfbd66d55906ee3a74aff0f7fd361d
#
_cell.length_a   1.000
_cell.length_b   1.000
_cell.length_c   1.000
_cell.angle_alpha   90.00
_cell.angle_beta   90.00
_cell.angle_gamma   90.00
#
_symmetry.space_group_name_H-M   'P 1'
#
loop_
_entity.id
_entity.type
_entity.pdbx_description
1 polymer ?
#
loop_
_entity_poly.entity_id
_entity_poly.type
_entity_poly.pdbx_seq_one_letter_code
_entity_poly.pdbx_strand_id
1 'polypeptide(L)'
;TELTYAIPTHNPLDPPQMIKNMGLIRNGLISLPIGRMDLIPDHYEIIDKRLNVPVDFPEFKFELRQSQKDVYDEIEDNAIINAWVSWGKTFTGLAIAGKLGQKTLVVTHTVPLRNQWAKEVKKVFGIEAGIIGSGRFELDAPIVIGNTQTLYRNIDKIRKEFGTIILDEMHHVSSPTFSKILDTNYCRYKIGLSGT
;
A
#
# COMPACT_ATOMS: atom_id res chain seq x y z
N THR A 1 4.24 -5.55 26.26
CA THR A 1 5.50 -6.26 25.93
C THR A 1 5.48 -6.86 24.52
N GLU A 2 4.35 -7.33 24.02
CA GLU A 2 4.23 -7.94 22.68
C GLU A 2 4.51 -6.97 21.51
N LEU A 3 4.39 -5.68 21.73
CA LEU A 3 4.65 -4.64 20.74
C LEU A 3 6.03 -3.98 20.89
N THR A 4 6.87 -4.56 21.74
CA THR A 4 8.23 -4.07 21.97
C THR A 4 9.23 -5.14 21.53
N TYR A 5 10.17 -4.79 20.66
CA TYR A 5 11.23 -5.67 20.20
C TYR A 5 12.58 -4.98 20.23
N ALA A 6 13.63 -5.76 20.33
CA ALA A 6 15.00 -5.30 20.36
C ALA A 6 15.65 -5.44 18.97
N ILE A 7 16.28 -4.38 18.50
CA ILE A 7 17.13 -4.43 17.29
C ILE A 7 18.58 -4.47 17.75
N PRO A 8 19.37 -5.47 17.28
CA PRO A 8 20.81 -5.50 17.55
C PRO A 8 21.48 -4.23 17.00
N THR A 9 22.41 -3.66 17.77
CA THR A 9 23.25 -2.55 17.30
C THR A 9 24.41 -3.09 16.43
N HIS A 10 25.00 -2.22 15.62
CA HIS A 10 26.17 -2.60 14.80
C HIS A 10 27.39 -3.00 15.65
N ASN A 11 27.47 -2.51 16.88
CA ASN A 11 28.50 -2.93 17.84
C ASN A 11 27.91 -3.93 18.84
N PRO A 12 28.43 -5.17 18.92
CA PRO A 12 27.91 -6.19 19.83
C PRO A 12 28.01 -5.85 21.33
N LEU A 13 28.82 -4.85 21.67
CA LEU A 13 29.00 -4.39 23.07
C LEU A 13 27.95 -3.34 23.47
N ASP A 14 27.22 -2.77 22.51
CA ASP A 14 26.16 -1.80 22.80
C ASP A 14 24.84 -2.51 23.13
N PRO A 15 24.07 -2.00 24.08
CA PRO A 15 22.75 -2.56 24.37
C PRO A 15 21.84 -2.48 23.15
N PRO A 16 20.99 -3.49 22.90
CA PRO A 16 20.07 -3.46 21.77
C PRO A 16 19.09 -2.29 21.86
N GLN A 17 18.80 -1.70 20.71
CA GLN A 17 17.80 -0.63 20.63
C GLN A 17 16.41 -1.20 20.81
N MET A 18 15.68 -0.73 21.81
CA MET A 18 14.29 -1.13 22.05
C MET A 18 13.33 -0.31 21.20
N ILE A 19 12.59 -0.97 20.34
CA ILE A 19 11.54 -0.36 19.51
C ILE A 19 10.17 -0.68 20.11
N LYS A 20 9.37 0.36 20.30
CA LYS A 20 7.97 0.25 20.75
C LYS A 20 7.03 0.60 19.61
N ASN A 21 6.20 -0.34 19.20
CA ASN A 21 5.16 -0.13 18.18
C ASN A 21 3.80 0.28 18.79
N MET A 22 3.78 0.68 20.04
CA MET A 22 2.61 1.18 20.72
C MET A 22 2.93 2.59 21.26
N GLY A 23 2.04 3.53 20.97
CA GLY A 23 2.13 4.90 21.49
C GLY A 23 0.97 5.22 22.42
N LEU A 24 1.27 5.78 23.60
CA LEU A 24 0.28 6.48 24.41
C LEU A 24 0.07 7.85 23.80
N ILE A 25 -1.14 8.11 23.33
CA ILE A 25 -1.55 9.42 22.82
C ILE A 25 -2.11 10.23 24.01
N ARG A 26 -2.02 11.56 23.96
CA ARG A 26 -2.63 12.43 24.94
C ARG A 26 -4.11 12.08 25.14
N ASN A 27 -4.63 12.20 26.35
CA ASN A 27 -6.01 11.89 26.75
C ASN A 27 -6.34 10.39 26.92
N GLY A 28 -5.36 9.56 27.24
CA GLY A 28 -5.62 8.14 27.54
C GLY A 28 -5.87 7.25 26.33
N LEU A 29 -5.68 7.76 25.12
CA LEU A 29 -5.76 6.97 23.89
C LEU A 29 -4.50 6.13 23.70
N ILE A 30 -4.65 4.92 23.16
CA ILE A 30 -3.56 4.03 22.80
C ILE A 30 -3.58 3.87 21.28
N SER A 31 -2.42 4.03 20.65
CA SER A 31 -2.21 3.73 19.22
C SER A 31 -1.63 2.32 19.10
N LEU A 32 -2.26 1.49 18.29
CA LEU A 32 -1.81 0.13 17.95
C LEU A 32 -1.60 0.00 16.45
N PRO A 33 -0.64 -0.83 16.01
CA PRO A 33 -0.55 -1.18 14.59
C PRO A 33 -1.83 -1.89 14.13
N ILE A 34 -2.32 -1.53 12.94
CA ILE A 34 -3.57 -2.08 12.40
C ILE A 34 -3.51 -3.62 12.24
N GLY A 35 -2.33 -4.19 12.00
CA GLY A 35 -2.13 -5.64 11.93
C GLY A 35 -2.21 -6.37 13.28
N ARG A 36 -2.50 -5.67 14.39
CA ARG A 36 -2.61 -6.24 15.74
C ARG A 36 -3.97 -5.95 16.36
N MET A 37 -5.01 -6.11 15.56
CA MET A 37 -6.41 -6.04 16.01
C MET A 37 -6.73 -7.12 17.06
N ASP A 38 -6.00 -8.23 17.05
CA ASP A 38 -6.04 -9.30 18.04
C ASP A 38 -5.79 -8.83 19.49
N LEU A 39 -5.15 -7.69 19.68
CA LEU A 39 -4.90 -7.09 21.00
C LEU A 39 -6.06 -6.25 21.52
N ILE A 40 -7.10 -6.04 20.73
CA ILE A 40 -8.29 -5.29 21.16
C ILE A 40 -9.26 -6.26 21.82
N PRO A 41 -9.62 -6.06 23.10
CA PRO A 41 -10.60 -6.92 23.78
C PRO A 41 -11.97 -6.86 23.10
N ASP A 42 -12.69 -7.99 23.07
CA ASP A 42 -13.96 -8.17 22.35
C ASP A 42 -15.08 -7.22 22.80
N HIS A 43 -14.98 -6.64 23.99
CA HIS A 43 -15.99 -5.70 24.51
C HIS A 43 -15.87 -4.27 23.97
N TYR A 44 -14.85 -3.97 23.15
CA TYR A 44 -14.73 -2.69 22.48
C TYR A 44 -15.44 -2.68 21.13
N GLU A 45 -16.19 -1.63 20.87
CA GLU A 45 -16.76 -1.38 19.55
C GLU A 45 -15.67 -0.86 18.61
N ILE A 46 -15.53 -1.50 17.44
CA ILE A 46 -14.58 -1.10 16.40
C ILE A 46 -15.29 -0.21 15.38
N ILE A 47 -14.92 1.06 15.32
CA ILE A 47 -15.42 2.01 14.31
C ILE A 47 -14.37 2.15 13.21
N ASP A 48 -14.60 1.52 12.06
CA ASP A 48 -13.73 1.65 10.89
C ASP A 48 -13.98 3.00 10.19
N LYS A 49 -12.96 3.86 10.18
CA LYS A 49 -12.97 5.17 9.53
C LYS A 49 -12.11 5.22 8.29
N ARG A 50 -11.68 4.07 7.78
CA ARG A 50 -10.94 4.01 6.52
C ARG A 50 -11.85 4.42 5.36
N LEU A 51 -11.27 5.07 4.37
CA LEU A 51 -11.99 5.65 3.24
C LEU A 51 -12.23 4.61 2.15
N ASN A 52 -13.48 4.46 1.74
CA ASN A 52 -13.87 3.77 0.52
C ASN A 52 -14.09 4.80 -0.59
N VAL A 53 -13.50 4.56 -1.75
CA VAL A 53 -13.66 5.36 -2.96
C VAL A 53 -13.96 4.40 -4.12
N PRO A 54 -15.20 3.86 -4.19
CA PRO A 54 -15.57 2.89 -5.22
C PRO A 54 -15.49 3.51 -6.61
N VAL A 55 -14.99 2.75 -7.56
CA VAL A 55 -14.92 3.10 -8.97
C VAL A 55 -15.20 1.87 -9.83
N ASP A 56 -15.78 2.08 -11.01
CA ASP A 56 -15.97 1.03 -11.98
C ASP A 56 -14.64 0.73 -12.69
N PHE A 57 -14.18 -0.50 -12.57
CA PHE A 57 -13.05 -1.01 -13.33
C PHE A 57 -13.54 -1.68 -14.62
N PRO A 58 -12.85 -1.46 -15.74
CA PRO A 58 -13.06 -2.31 -16.92
C PRO A 58 -12.74 -3.77 -16.59
N GLU A 59 -13.31 -4.67 -17.39
CA GLU A 59 -13.02 -6.09 -17.27
C GLU A 59 -11.51 -6.38 -17.33
N PHE A 60 -11.04 -7.23 -16.44
CA PHE A 60 -9.66 -7.71 -16.44
C PHE A 60 -9.48 -8.74 -17.58
N LYS A 61 -8.72 -8.37 -18.60
CA LYS A 61 -8.67 -9.07 -19.91
C LYS A 61 -7.82 -10.34 -19.94
N PHE A 62 -7.29 -10.79 -18.82
CA PHE A 62 -6.31 -11.87 -18.79
C PHE A 62 -6.64 -12.88 -17.69
N GLU A 63 -6.13 -14.09 -17.87
CA GLU A 63 -6.21 -15.13 -16.85
C GLU A 63 -5.00 -15.08 -15.91
N LEU A 64 -5.25 -15.26 -14.62
CA LEU A 64 -4.21 -15.44 -13.63
C LEU A 64 -3.69 -16.88 -13.66
N ARG A 65 -2.38 -17.05 -13.55
CA ARG A 65 -1.79 -18.38 -13.29
C ARG A 65 -2.27 -18.89 -11.92
N GLN A 66 -2.28 -20.19 -11.69
CA GLN A 66 -2.79 -20.77 -10.45
C GLN A 66 -2.18 -20.11 -9.20
N SER A 67 -0.85 -19.97 -9.13
CA SER A 67 -0.19 -19.32 -8.00
C SER A 67 -0.55 -17.84 -7.78
N GLN A 68 -0.94 -17.15 -8.85
CA GLN A 68 -1.43 -15.77 -8.76
C GLN A 68 -2.90 -15.73 -8.32
N LYS A 69 -3.68 -16.71 -8.79
CA LYS A 69 -5.08 -16.85 -8.43
C LYS A 69 -5.23 -17.19 -6.94
N ASP A 70 -4.40 -18.07 -6.41
CA ASP A 70 -4.39 -18.43 -5.00
C ASP A 70 -4.20 -17.17 -4.13
N VAL A 71 -3.21 -16.32 -4.45
CA VAL A 71 -2.99 -15.03 -3.77
C VAL A 71 -4.18 -14.08 -3.97
N TYR A 72 -4.68 -13.97 -5.21
CA TYR A 72 -5.81 -13.10 -5.53
C TYR A 72 -7.06 -13.47 -4.73
N ASP A 73 -7.36 -14.76 -4.60
CA ASP A 73 -8.55 -15.25 -3.89
C ASP A 73 -8.47 -14.96 -2.38
N GLU A 74 -7.27 -15.03 -1.78
CA GLU A 74 -7.04 -14.78 -0.34
C GLU A 74 -7.11 -13.30 0.09
N ILE A 75 -6.92 -12.35 -0.85
CA ILE A 75 -6.87 -10.93 -0.47
C ILE A 75 -8.27 -10.35 -0.26
N GLU A 76 -8.56 -10.01 0.99
CA GLU A 76 -9.80 -9.35 1.43
C GLU A 76 -9.57 -8.04 2.19
N ASP A 77 -8.34 -7.79 2.69
CA ASP A 77 -7.95 -6.57 3.41
C ASP A 77 -6.47 -6.24 3.09
N ASN A 78 -5.80 -5.53 3.99
CA ASN A 78 -4.37 -5.21 3.84
C ASN A 78 -3.51 -6.46 3.68
N ALA A 79 -2.58 -6.44 2.74
CA ALA A 79 -1.73 -7.59 2.47
C ALA A 79 -0.34 -7.20 1.99
N ILE A 80 0.60 -8.12 2.19
CA ILE A 80 1.94 -8.06 1.61
C ILE A 80 2.10 -9.27 0.72
N ILE A 81 2.35 -9.04 -0.57
CA ILE A 81 2.64 -10.08 -1.55
C ILE A 81 4.15 -10.14 -1.72
N ASN A 82 4.76 -11.18 -1.16
CA ASN A 82 6.17 -11.46 -1.33
C ASN A 82 6.36 -12.55 -2.38
N ALA A 83 6.93 -12.19 -3.53
CA ALA A 83 7.11 -13.10 -4.64
C ALA A 83 8.37 -12.75 -5.43
N TRP A 84 9.02 -13.77 -5.98
CA TRP A 84 10.27 -13.62 -6.74
C TRP A 84 10.13 -12.72 -7.96
N VAL A 85 11.27 -12.30 -8.50
CA VAL A 85 11.32 -11.52 -9.74
C VAL A 85 10.66 -12.30 -10.88
N SER A 86 9.92 -11.61 -11.75
CA SER A 86 9.17 -12.20 -12.88
C SER A 86 7.98 -13.08 -12.51
N TRP A 87 7.58 -13.18 -11.23
CA TRP A 87 6.35 -13.87 -10.84
C TRP A 87 5.08 -13.17 -11.38
N GLY A 88 5.18 -11.90 -11.69
CA GLY A 88 4.06 -11.10 -12.21
C GLY A 88 3.35 -10.28 -11.15
N LYS A 89 4.07 -9.77 -10.14
CA LYS A 89 3.52 -8.93 -9.06
C LYS A 89 2.70 -7.76 -9.57
N THR A 90 3.20 -7.00 -10.55
CA THR A 90 2.49 -5.87 -11.15
C THR A 90 1.14 -6.29 -11.73
N PHE A 91 1.13 -7.39 -12.47
CA PHE A 91 -0.06 -7.93 -13.09
C PHE A 91 -1.10 -8.40 -12.05
N THR A 92 -0.65 -9.14 -11.03
CA THR A 92 -1.49 -9.59 -9.92
C THR A 92 -2.00 -8.41 -9.09
N GLY A 93 -1.16 -7.40 -8.84
CA GLY A 93 -1.57 -6.17 -8.16
C GLY A 93 -2.68 -5.42 -8.89
N LEU A 94 -2.63 -5.39 -10.22
CA LEU A 94 -3.70 -4.79 -11.04
C LEU A 94 -4.99 -5.62 -10.97
N ALA A 95 -4.90 -6.95 -11.00
CA ALA A 95 -6.06 -7.82 -10.82
C ALA A 95 -6.72 -7.58 -9.45
N ILE A 96 -5.92 -7.47 -8.39
CA ILE A 96 -6.40 -7.16 -7.05
C ILE A 96 -7.05 -5.77 -6.99
N ALA A 97 -6.48 -4.75 -7.64
CA ALA A 97 -7.10 -3.43 -7.72
C ALA A 97 -8.51 -3.50 -8.34
N GLY A 98 -8.66 -4.27 -9.42
CA GLY A 98 -9.96 -4.52 -10.05
C GLY A 98 -10.93 -5.26 -9.12
N LYS A 99 -10.47 -6.30 -8.40
CA LYS A 99 -11.26 -7.05 -7.41
C LYS A 99 -11.77 -6.14 -6.29
N LEU A 100 -10.91 -5.29 -5.75
CA LEU A 100 -11.26 -4.39 -4.65
C LEU A 100 -12.19 -3.25 -5.09
N GLY A 101 -12.23 -2.91 -6.38
CA GLY A 101 -13.17 -1.94 -6.94
C GLY A 101 -13.05 -0.53 -6.35
N GLN A 102 -11.86 -0.16 -5.91
CA GLN A 102 -11.59 1.14 -5.30
C GLN A 102 -10.62 1.96 -6.14
N LYS A 103 -10.82 3.27 -6.20
CA LYS A 103 -9.83 4.17 -6.81
C LYS A 103 -8.46 3.90 -6.19
N THR A 104 -7.50 3.54 -7.04
CA THR A 104 -6.23 2.96 -6.61
C THR A 104 -5.06 3.90 -6.89
N LEU A 105 -4.22 4.14 -5.87
CA LEU A 105 -2.93 4.79 -6.02
C LEU A 105 -1.82 3.74 -6.06
N VAL A 106 -1.02 3.74 -7.11
CA VAL A 106 0.22 2.96 -7.18
C VAL A 106 1.40 3.87 -6.86
N VAL A 107 2.17 3.50 -5.85
CA VAL A 107 3.37 4.23 -5.40
C VAL A 107 4.61 3.53 -5.93
N THR A 108 5.42 4.27 -6.70
CA THR A 108 6.66 3.75 -7.30
C THR A 108 7.86 4.62 -6.90
N HIS A 109 9.07 4.06 -6.91
CA HIS A 109 10.29 4.79 -6.58
C HIS A 109 10.84 5.60 -7.75
N THR A 110 10.70 5.10 -8.97
CA THR A 110 11.36 5.67 -10.14
C THR A 110 10.39 5.98 -11.27
N VAL A 111 10.77 6.91 -12.14
CA VAL A 111 10.00 7.25 -13.34
C VAL A 111 9.88 6.06 -14.30
N PRO A 112 10.92 5.26 -14.56
CA PRO A 112 10.78 4.05 -15.39
C PRO A 112 9.74 3.07 -14.86
N LEU A 113 9.72 2.78 -13.55
CA LEU A 113 8.72 1.91 -12.92
C LEU A 113 7.31 2.49 -13.07
N ARG A 114 7.13 3.77 -12.81
CA ARG A 114 5.84 4.45 -13.03
C ARG A 114 5.34 4.26 -14.46
N ASN A 115 6.22 4.46 -15.44
CA ASN A 115 5.89 4.31 -16.86
C ASN A 115 5.59 2.85 -17.22
N GLN A 116 6.28 1.90 -16.60
CA GLN A 116 5.99 0.47 -16.76
C GLN A 116 4.59 0.14 -16.22
N TRP A 117 4.25 0.58 -15.03
CA TRP A 117 2.90 0.42 -14.47
C TRP A 117 1.83 1.02 -15.36
N ALA A 118 2.04 2.22 -15.91
CA ALA A 118 1.07 2.85 -16.82
C ALA A 118 0.85 2.02 -18.10
N LYS A 119 1.91 1.43 -18.66
CA LYS A 119 1.79 0.52 -19.81
C LYS A 119 1.01 -0.75 -19.45
N GLU A 120 1.25 -1.33 -18.28
CA GLU A 120 0.52 -2.53 -17.85
C GLU A 120 -0.95 -2.21 -17.56
N VAL A 121 -1.30 -1.06 -16.97
CA VAL A 121 -2.70 -0.61 -16.81
C VAL A 121 -3.40 -0.55 -18.17
N LYS A 122 -2.77 0.08 -19.16
CA LYS A 122 -3.33 0.17 -20.52
C LYS A 122 -3.51 -1.20 -21.17
N LYS A 123 -2.53 -2.09 -21.00
CA LYS A 123 -2.58 -3.46 -21.54
C LYS A 123 -3.70 -4.28 -20.88
N VAL A 124 -3.81 -4.22 -19.57
CA VAL A 124 -4.70 -5.06 -18.77
C VAL A 124 -6.16 -4.59 -18.83
N PHE A 125 -6.40 -3.30 -18.66
CA PHE A 125 -7.74 -2.74 -18.61
C PHE A 125 -8.15 -1.96 -19.87
N GLY A 126 -7.19 -1.59 -20.73
CA GLY A 126 -7.46 -0.79 -21.93
C GLY A 126 -7.70 0.70 -21.63
N ILE A 127 -7.39 1.17 -20.43
CA ILE A 127 -7.53 2.57 -20.02
C ILE A 127 -6.17 3.24 -19.80
N GLU A 128 -6.15 4.55 -19.86
CA GLU A 128 -4.96 5.33 -19.44
C GLU A 128 -4.97 5.51 -17.91
N ALA A 129 -3.82 5.34 -17.29
CA ALA A 129 -3.64 5.65 -15.88
C ALA A 129 -3.45 7.15 -15.68
N GLY A 130 -3.97 7.70 -14.57
CA GLY A 130 -3.59 9.04 -14.11
C GLY A 130 -2.13 9.07 -13.65
N ILE A 131 -1.45 10.17 -13.86
CA ILE A 131 -0.04 10.31 -13.49
C ILE A 131 0.16 11.47 -12.51
N ILE A 132 0.87 11.19 -11.42
CA ILE A 132 1.38 12.21 -10.49
C ILE A 132 2.90 12.23 -10.59
N GLY A 133 3.43 13.29 -11.22
CA GLY A 133 4.87 13.47 -11.44
C GLY A 133 5.19 13.96 -12.83
N SER A 134 6.42 14.44 -13.04
CA SER A 134 6.87 15.02 -14.32
C SER A 134 5.96 16.16 -14.82
N GLY A 135 5.53 17.06 -13.92
CA GLY A 135 4.64 18.17 -14.23
C GLY A 135 3.15 17.84 -14.36
N ARG A 136 2.76 16.58 -14.21
CA ARG A 136 1.38 16.12 -14.27
C ARG A 136 0.83 15.88 -12.86
N PHE A 137 -0.46 16.15 -12.66
CA PHE A 137 -1.20 15.85 -11.43
C PHE A 137 -2.63 15.45 -11.80
N GLU A 138 -2.83 14.20 -12.16
CA GLU A 138 -4.05 13.67 -12.74
C GLU A 138 -4.70 12.69 -11.76
N LEU A 139 -5.91 13.00 -11.32
CA LEU A 139 -6.64 12.22 -10.32
C LEU A 139 -7.89 11.52 -10.90
N ASP A 140 -8.35 11.84 -12.10
CA ASP A 140 -9.65 11.40 -12.59
C ASP A 140 -9.73 9.93 -13.04
N ALA A 141 -8.58 9.25 -13.16
CA ALA A 141 -8.53 7.85 -13.54
C ALA A 141 -8.82 6.89 -12.36
N PRO A 142 -9.39 5.69 -12.61
CA PRO A 142 -9.56 4.65 -11.60
C PRO A 142 -8.24 4.20 -10.97
N ILE A 143 -7.15 4.22 -11.76
CA ILE A 143 -5.78 3.95 -11.29
C ILE A 143 -4.92 5.16 -11.54
N VAL A 144 -4.27 5.64 -10.51
CA VAL A 144 -3.32 6.74 -10.54
C VAL A 144 -1.95 6.23 -10.09
N ILE A 145 -0.89 6.62 -10.80
CA ILE A 145 0.47 6.16 -10.50
C ILE A 145 1.34 7.36 -10.19
N GLY A 146 2.03 7.33 -9.06
CA GLY A 146 2.88 8.43 -8.63
C GLY A 146 4.25 7.99 -8.11
N ASN A 147 5.23 8.88 -8.27
CA ASN A 147 6.53 8.70 -7.67
C ASN A 147 6.53 9.15 -6.21
N THR A 148 7.16 8.39 -5.34
CA THR A 148 7.26 8.63 -3.90
C THR A 148 7.56 10.09 -3.55
N GLN A 149 8.57 10.70 -4.17
CA GLN A 149 8.96 12.08 -3.88
C GLN A 149 7.87 13.11 -4.24
N THR A 150 7.18 12.92 -5.38
CA THR A 150 6.11 13.84 -5.79
C THR A 150 4.87 13.64 -4.93
N LEU A 151 4.53 12.40 -4.60
CA LEU A 151 3.43 12.07 -3.70
C LEU A 151 3.64 12.66 -2.30
N TYR A 152 4.84 12.53 -1.77
CA TYR A 152 5.20 13.09 -0.47
C TYR A 152 4.99 14.62 -0.40
N ARG A 153 5.40 15.34 -1.45
CA ARG A 153 5.21 16.81 -1.54
C ARG A 153 3.74 17.22 -1.66
N ASN A 154 2.86 16.30 -2.05
CA ASN A 154 1.44 16.56 -2.28
C ASN A 154 0.54 15.71 -1.35
N ILE A 155 1.05 15.30 -0.21
CA ILE A 155 0.36 14.37 0.72
C ILE A 155 -1.05 14.87 1.07
N ASP A 156 -1.22 16.15 1.37
CA ASP A 156 -2.51 16.71 1.75
C ASP A 156 -3.56 16.66 0.63
N LYS A 157 -3.10 16.65 -0.63
CA LYS A 157 -3.99 16.54 -1.80
C LYS A 157 -4.42 15.10 -2.10
N ILE A 158 -3.62 14.11 -1.67
CA ILE A 158 -3.84 12.71 -2.03
C ILE A 158 -4.40 11.85 -0.89
N ARG A 159 -4.28 12.29 0.36
CA ARG A 159 -4.58 11.47 1.55
C ARG A 159 -6.03 10.96 1.65
N LYS A 160 -6.97 11.61 0.94
CA LYS A 160 -8.40 11.26 0.93
C LYS A 160 -8.95 10.94 -0.47
N GLU A 161 -8.08 10.71 -1.44
CA GLU A 161 -8.47 10.52 -2.83
C GLU A 161 -8.61 9.05 -3.25
N PHE A 162 -8.09 8.13 -2.45
CA PHE A 162 -7.95 6.73 -2.83
C PHE A 162 -8.54 5.80 -1.77
N GLY A 163 -9.20 4.74 -2.23
CA GLY A 163 -9.65 3.64 -1.37
C GLY A 163 -8.63 2.51 -1.28
N THR A 164 -7.71 2.41 -2.26
CA THR A 164 -6.61 1.43 -2.27
C THR A 164 -5.27 2.11 -2.54
N ILE A 165 -4.23 1.69 -1.83
CA ILE A 165 -2.82 1.98 -2.16
C ILE A 165 -2.10 0.68 -2.46
N ILE A 166 -1.39 0.63 -3.58
CA ILE A 166 -0.44 -0.41 -3.94
C ILE A 166 0.97 0.17 -3.85
N LEU A 167 1.83 -0.50 -3.10
CA LEU A 167 3.23 -0.12 -2.90
C LEU A 167 4.12 -1.06 -3.66
N ASP A 168 4.73 -0.57 -4.73
CA ASP A 168 5.71 -1.33 -5.47
C ASP A 168 7.07 -1.28 -4.77
N GLU A 169 7.75 -2.43 -4.71
CA GLU A 169 9.02 -2.61 -4.00
C GLU A 169 8.94 -2.19 -2.51
N MET A 170 7.99 -2.80 -1.80
CA MET A 170 7.67 -2.47 -0.41
C MET A 170 8.87 -2.60 0.56
N HIS A 171 9.93 -3.32 0.22
CA HIS A 171 11.14 -3.39 1.03
C HIS A 171 11.80 -2.00 1.24
N HIS A 172 11.46 -1.00 0.43
CA HIS A 172 11.85 0.40 0.65
C HIS A 172 10.97 1.16 1.66
N VAL A 173 9.95 0.53 2.25
CA VAL A 173 9.00 1.18 3.19
C VAL A 173 9.68 1.78 4.44
N SER A 174 10.87 1.30 4.79
CA SER A 174 11.67 1.86 5.90
C SER A 174 12.13 3.31 5.65
N SER A 175 12.03 3.83 4.43
CA SER A 175 12.32 5.25 4.19
C SER A 175 11.23 6.15 4.80
N PRO A 176 11.60 7.24 5.50
CA PRO A 176 10.64 8.14 6.14
C PRO A 176 9.59 8.71 5.18
N THR A 177 9.95 8.92 3.93
CA THR A 177 9.06 9.44 2.88
C THR A 177 7.95 8.44 2.53
N PHE A 178 8.30 7.17 2.44
CA PHE A 178 7.38 6.10 2.11
C PHE A 178 6.40 5.83 3.25
N SER A 179 6.93 5.66 4.47
CA SER A 179 6.12 5.50 5.69
C SER A 179 5.13 6.64 5.85
N LYS A 180 5.56 7.88 5.61
CA LYS A 180 4.70 9.04 5.74
C LYS A 180 3.49 9.02 4.78
N ILE A 181 3.68 8.57 3.54
CA ILE A 181 2.58 8.42 2.57
C ILE A 181 1.55 7.40 3.09
N LEU A 182 2.02 6.27 3.62
CA LEU A 182 1.16 5.23 4.16
C LEU A 182 0.40 5.65 5.42
N ASP A 183 1.12 6.28 6.36
CA ASP A 183 0.58 6.62 7.68
C ASP A 183 -0.46 7.74 7.60
N THR A 184 -0.32 8.63 6.61
CA THR A 184 -1.23 9.77 6.43
C THR A 184 -2.38 9.50 5.49
N ASN A 185 -2.37 8.39 4.74
CA ASN A 185 -3.43 8.07 3.81
C ASN A 185 -4.57 7.30 4.48
N TYR A 186 -5.81 7.73 4.23
CA TYR A 186 -7.02 7.17 4.83
C TYR A 186 -7.59 5.96 4.10
N CYS A 187 -6.93 5.46 3.05
CA CYS A 187 -7.42 4.36 2.23
C CYS A 187 -7.77 3.12 3.05
N ARG A 188 -8.79 2.41 2.61
CA ARG A 188 -9.23 1.15 3.21
C ARG A 188 -8.19 0.06 3.04
N TYR A 189 -7.63 -0.07 1.84
CA TYR A 189 -6.74 -1.17 1.46
C TYR A 189 -5.32 -0.70 1.21
N LYS A 190 -4.35 -1.39 1.80
CA LYS A 190 -2.91 -1.17 1.62
C LYS A 190 -2.28 -2.47 1.20
N ILE A 191 -1.85 -2.55 -0.06
CA ILE A 191 -1.27 -3.75 -0.66
C ILE A 191 0.22 -3.49 -0.93
N GLY A 192 1.09 -4.24 -0.31
CA GLY A 192 2.53 -4.19 -0.53
C GLY A 192 2.99 -5.28 -1.50
N LEU A 193 3.82 -4.91 -2.46
CA LEU A 193 4.47 -5.85 -3.37
C LEU A 193 5.97 -5.85 -3.07
N SER A 194 6.55 -7.00 -2.79
CA SER A 194 7.98 -7.15 -2.54
C SER A 194 8.57 -8.26 -3.41
N GLY A 195 9.79 -8.02 -3.93
CA GLY A 195 10.63 -9.00 -4.59
C GLY A 195 11.86 -9.28 -3.73
N THR A 196 11.99 -10.47 -3.23
CA THR A 196 13.22 -10.95 -2.59
C THR A 196 13.94 -11.93 -3.51
#